data_61b1ca54e1d8749645dd46a53b3bb333
#
_entry.id   61b1ca54e1d8749645dd46a53b3bb333
#
_cell.length_a   1.000
_cell.length_b   1.000
_cell.length_c   1.000
_cell.angle_alpha   90.00
_cell.angle_beta   90.00
_cell.angle_gamma   90.00
#
_symmetry.space_group_name_H-M   'P 1'
#
loop_
_entity.id
_entity.type
_entity.pdbx_description
1 polymer ?
#
loop_
_entity_poly.entity_id
_entity_poly.type
_entity_poly.pdbx_seq_one_letter_code
_entity_poly.pdbx_strand_id
1 'polypeptide(L)'
;MVEPADTYEFRPVTEKDLPMIAGWLREPHVAAWWDDPDKEIAEIREHIDSVSVEPLIVELDGRPIAYLQSYDPHMEDDHPYADQPFGTLGIDLTIGPPELVGVGHGSAILRQFVEELFEEGAPRVIIDPHPDNGRAIRAYEKAGFRPIGRRHTQYGDVVLMAVDAADDDEQLGD
;
A
#
# COMPACT_ATOMS: atom_id res chain seq x y z
N MET A 1 -4.94 17.23 -10.50
CA MET A 1 -3.60 16.78 -10.84
C MET A 1 -2.66 17.01 -9.67
N VAL A 2 -1.78 16.04 -9.42
CA VAL A 2 -0.83 16.15 -8.31
C VAL A 2 0.30 17.11 -8.65
N GLU A 3 0.57 18.04 -7.72
CA GLU A 3 1.67 18.99 -7.88
C GLU A 3 2.99 18.33 -7.41
N PRO A 4 4.12 18.66 -8.06
CA PRO A 4 5.41 18.09 -7.64
C PRO A 4 5.80 18.41 -6.19
N ALA A 5 5.27 19.50 -5.63
CA ALA A 5 5.55 19.90 -4.26
C ALA A 5 4.61 19.29 -3.23
N ASP A 6 3.60 18.51 -3.66
CA ASP A 6 2.67 17.90 -2.73
C ASP A 6 3.40 16.91 -1.82
N THR A 7 3.15 17.05 -0.53
CA THR A 7 3.70 16.18 0.49
C THR A 7 2.55 15.60 1.30
N TYR A 8 2.53 14.29 1.41
CA TYR A 8 1.47 13.59 2.16
C TYR A 8 1.90 13.37 3.60
N GLU A 9 0.93 13.34 4.49
CA GLU A 9 1.13 12.96 5.86
C GLU A 9 0.53 11.59 6.09
N PHE A 10 1.24 10.74 6.84
CA PHE A 10 0.81 9.39 7.18
C PHE A 10 0.59 9.34 8.68
N ARG A 11 -0.65 9.10 9.10
CA ARG A 11 -0.95 9.00 10.53
C ARG A 11 -1.62 7.68 10.86
N PRO A 12 -1.42 7.14 12.07
CA PRO A 12 -2.08 5.90 12.46
C PRO A 12 -3.60 6.01 12.41
N VAL A 13 -4.24 4.92 11.96
CA VAL A 13 -5.70 4.78 12.02
C VAL A 13 -6.12 4.68 13.48
N THR A 14 -7.22 5.34 13.83
CA THR A 14 -7.86 5.19 15.14
C THR A 14 -9.28 4.70 14.95
N GLU A 15 -9.93 4.29 16.06
CA GLU A 15 -11.34 3.86 16.01
C GLU A 15 -12.24 4.93 15.37
N LYS A 16 -11.90 6.21 15.54
CA LYS A 16 -12.69 7.31 15.00
C LYS A 16 -12.66 7.37 13.48
N ASP A 17 -11.66 6.78 12.84
CA ASP A 17 -11.51 6.77 11.39
C ASP A 17 -12.32 5.68 10.72
N LEU A 18 -12.76 4.66 11.46
CA LEU A 18 -13.41 3.49 10.88
C LEU A 18 -14.68 3.81 10.09
N PRO A 19 -15.59 4.71 10.55
CA PRO A 19 -16.74 5.07 9.74
C PRO A 19 -16.37 5.69 8.39
N MET A 20 -15.34 6.51 8.35
CA MET A 20 -14.86 7.12 7.10
C MET A 20 -14.32 6.04 6.16
N ILE A 21 -13.48 5.14 6.67
CA ILE A 21 -12.92 4.05 5.89
C ILE A 21 -14.04 3.14 5.37
N ALA A 22 -15.04 2.85 6.21
CA ALA A 22 -16.21 2.06 5.80
C ALA A 22 -16.94 2.69 4.61
N GLY A 23 -17.07 4.02 4.62
CA GLY A 23 -17.65 4.74 3.50
C GLY A 23 -16.82 4.60 2.23
N TRP A 24 -15.49 4.69 2.36
CA TRP A 24 -14.60 4.49 1.22
C TRP A 24 -14.70 3.07 0.65
N LEU A 25 -14.78 2.07 1.53
CA LEU A 25 -14.88 0.67 1.10
C LEU A 25 -16.16 0.37 0.32
N ARG A 26 -17.19 1.19 0.49
CA ARG A 26 -18.46 1.06 -0.24
C ARG A 26 -18.46 1.79 -1.57
N GLU A 27 -17.46 2.63 -1.83
CA GLU A 27 -17.33 3.30 -3.13
C GLU A 27 -17.06 2.27 -4.23
N PRO A 28 -17.73 2.37 -5.41
CA PRO A 28 -17.56 1.36 -6.46
C PRO A 28 -16.12 1.10 -6.87
N HIS A 29 -15.28 2.13 -6.92
CA HIS A 29 -13.88 1.97 -7.32
C HIS A 29 -13.05 1.20 -6.30
N VAL A 30 -13.48 1.17 -5.04
CA VAL A 30 -12.83 0.41 -3.98
C VAL A 30 -13.46 -0.98 -3.88
N ALA A 31 -14.79 -1.04 -3.87
CA ALA A 31 -15.52 -2.31 -3.72
C ALA A 31 -15.19 -3.31 -4.81
N ALA A 32 -14.77 -2.84 -5.98
CA ALA A 32 -14.39 -3.72 -7.09
C ALA A 32 -13.18 -4.61 -6.76
N TRP A 33 -12.31 -4.17 -5.84
CA TRP A 33 -11.02 -4.83 -5.58
C TRP A 33 -10.79 -5.23 -4.12
N TRP A 34 -11.58 -4.72 -3.20
CA TRP A 34 -11.50 -5.05 -1.78
C TRP A 34 -12.65 -5.98 -1.39
N ASP A 35 -12.46 -6.75 -0.31
CA ASP A 35 -13.45 -7.68 0.19
C ASP A 35 -14.64 -6.94 0.82
N ASP A 36 -15.60 -7.69 1.37
CA ASP A 36 -16.77 -7.13 2.02
C ASP A 36 -16.38 -6.02 3.02
N PRO A 37 -17.03 -4.84 2.96
CA PRO A 37 -16.66 -3.73 3.84
C PRO A 37 -16.70 -4.05 5.33
N ASP A 38 -17.69 -4.79 5.79
CA ASP A 38 -17.78 -5.13 7.21
C ASP A 38 -16.63 -6.04 7.65
N LYS A 39 -16.23 -6.96 6.78
CA LYS A 39 -15.09 -7.85 7.03
C LYS A 39 -13.78 -7.06 7.05
N GLU A 40 -13.60 -6.17 6.08
CA GLU A 40 -12.40 -5.35 6.01
C GLU A 40 -12.27 -4.43 7.24
N ILE A 41 -13.36 -3.82 7.67
CA ILE A 41 -13.37 -2.96 8.85
C ILE A 41 -13.00 -3.76 10.11
N ALA A 42 -13.53 -4.98 10.25
CA ALA A 42 -13.18 -5.83 11.39
C ALA A 42 -11.69 -6.14 11.40
N GLU A 43 -11.10 -6.44 10.25
CA GLU A 43 -9.67 -6.71 10.13
C GLU A 43 -8.84 -5.47 10.44
N ILE A 44 -9.23 -4.30 9.92
CA ILE A 44 -8.52 -3.06 10.20
C ILE A 44 -8.55 -2.74 11.69
N ARG A 45 -9.70 -2.94 12.34
CA ARG A 45 -9.81 -2.72 13.79
C ARG A 45 -8.83 -3.60 14.57
N GLU A 46 -8.69 -4.87 14.17
CA GLU A 46 -7.73 -5.77 14.79
C GLU A 46 -6.29 -5.30 14.55
N HIS A 47 -6.03 -4.71 13.39
CA HIS A 47 -4.68 -4.28 13.03
C HIS A 47 -4.24 -2.99 13.74
N ILE A 48 -5.15 -2.21 14.31
CA ILE A 48 -4.79 -0.96 15.00
C ILE A 48 -3.71 -1.21 16.07
N ASP A 49 -3.77 -2.34 16.77
CA ASP A 49 -2.81 -2.68 17.81
C ASP A 49 -1.82 -3.78 17.38
N SER A 50 -1.78 -4.09 16.09
CA SER A 50 -0.91 -5.15 15.57
C SER A 50 0.56 -4.72 15.51
N VAL A 51 1.46 -5.68 15.74
CA VAL A 51 2.90 -5.45 15.55
C VAL A 51 3.36 -5.77 14.13
N SER A 52 2.56 -6.53 13.37
CA SER A 52 2.92 -6.96 12.01
C SER A 52 2.27 -6.14 10.91
N VAL A 53 1.17 -5.43 11.21
CA VAL A 53 0.45 -4.58 10.25
C VAL A 53 0.27 -3.19 10.84
N GLU A 54 0.58 -2.18 10.04
CA GLU A 54 0.43 -0.78 10.45
C GLU A 54 -0.60 -0.09 9.54
N PRO A 55 -1.85 0.10 10.02
CA PRO A 55 -2.86 0.82 9.24
C PRO A 55 -2.70 2.33 9.38
N LEU A 56 -2.75 3.03 8.27
CA LEU A 56 -2.49 4.48 8.20
C LEU A 56 -3.57 5.20 7.40
N ILE A 57 -3.81 6.45 7.76
CA ILE A 57 -4.57 7.40 6.95
C ILE A 57 -3.57 8.30 6.25
N VAL A 58 -3.75 8.50 4.95
CA VAL A 58 -2.97 9.44 4.17
C VAL A 58 -3.73 10.76 4.08
N GLU A 59 -3.09 11.84 4.47
CA GLU A 59 -3.68 13.18 4.41
C GLU A 59 -2.90 14.09 3.48
N LEU A 60 -3.62 14.95 2.78
CA LEU A 60 -3.04 16.02 1.98
C LEU A 60 -3.69 17.32 2.44
N ASP A 61 -2.85 18.24 2.94
CA ASP A 61 -3.30 19.54 3.48
C ASP A 61 -4.42 19.37 4.52
N GLY A 62 -4.26 18.36 5.39
CA GLY A 62 -5.20 18.09 6.48
C GLY A 62 -6.45 17.31 6.06
N ARG A 63 -6.61 17.01 4.79
CA ARG A 63 -7.76 16.24 4.30
C ARG A 63 -7.38 14.76 4.15
N PRO A 64 -8.11 13.84 4.81
CA PRO A 64 -7.90 12.41 4.58
C PRO A 64 -8.29 12.04 3.14
N ILE A 65 -7.40 11.36 2.42
CA ILE A 65 -7.62 11.02 1.02
C ILE A 65 -7.41 9.54 0.70
N ALA A 66 -6.77 8.79 1.58
CA ALA A 66 -6.47 7.40 1.28
C ALA A 66 -6.29 6.57 2.54
N TYR A 67 -6.52 5.27 2.40
CA TYR A 67 -6.15 4.27 3.38
C TYR A 67 -4.90 3.55 2.87
N LEU A 68 -3.93 3.40 3.74
CA LEU A 68 -2.66 2.74 3.44
C LEU A 68 -2.33 1.82 4.60
N GLN A 69 -1.84 0.61 4.32
CA GLN A 69 -1.29 -0.22 5.37
C GLN A 69 0.02 -0.83 4.91
N SER A 70 0.96 -0.95 5.85
CA SER A 70 2.18 -1.71 5.62
C SER A 70 2.17 -2.94 6.50
N TYR A 71 2.81 -4.02 6.05
CA TYR A 71 2.86 -5.26 6.81
C TYR A 71 4.22 -5.93 6.61
N ASP A 72 4.62 -6.71 7.63
CA ASP A 72 5.86 -7.49 7.58
C ASP A 72 5.49 -8.97 7.41
N PRO A 73 5.68 -9.55 6.22
CA PRO A 73 5.29 -10.95 5.97
C PRO A 73 6.11 -11.96 6.80
N HIS A 74 7.27 -11.57 7.33
CA HIS A 74 8.08 -12.46 8.16
C HIS A 74 7.61 -12.49 9.61
N MET A 75 6.73 -11.57 10.00
CA MET A 75 6.17 -11.54 11.35
C MET A 75 4.83 -12.26 11.44
N GLU A 76 4.34 -12.79 10.33
CA GLU A 76 3.09 -13.53 10.29
C GLU A 76 3.35 -14.99 9.90
N ASP A 77 2.68 -15.92 10.58
CA ASP A 77 2.83 -17.35 10.30
C ASP A 77 2.26 -17.69 8.91
N ASP A 78 3.03 -18.47 8.14
CA ASP A 78 2.60 -18.99 6.83
C ASP A 78 2.16 -17.93 5.83
N HIS A 79 2.73 -16.73 5.92
CA HIS A 79 2.41 -15.67 4.98
C HIS A 79 2.89 -16.03 3.57
N PRO A 80 2.08 -15.80 2.51
CA PRO A 80 2.46 -16.16 1.14
C PRO A 80 3.73 -15.47 0.63
N TYR A 81 4.12 -14.33 1.24
CA TYR A 81 5.32 -13.60 0.83
C TYR A 81 6.51 -13.76 1.79
N ALA A 82 6.45 -14.75 2.66
CA ALA A 82 7.56 -15.07 3.55
C ALA A 82 8.83 -15.53 2.81
N ASP A 83 8.70 -15.86 1.52
CA ASP A 83 9.82 -16.21 0.66
C ASP A 83 10.60 -15.00 0.13
N GLN A 84 10.13 -13.79 0.40
CA GLN A 84 10.84 -12.56 0.02
C GLN A 84 12.01 -12.31 0.97
N PRO A 85 13.00 -11.48 0.56
CA PRO A 85 14.13 -11.18 1.43
C PRO A 85 13.69 -10.70 2.81
N PHE A 86 14.45 -11.05 3.84
CA PHE A 86 14.16 -10.61 5.21
C PHE A 86 14.18 -9.09 5.27
N GLY A 87 13.20 -8.51 5.95
CA GLY A 87 13.04 -7.06 6.04
C GLY A 87 12.11 -6.48 4.99
N THR A 88 11.68 -7.29 4.00
CA THR A 88 10.70 -6.85 3.00
C THR A 88 9.40 -6.43 3.68
N LEU A 89 8.84 -5.29 3.26
CA LEU A 89 7.55 -4.82 3.74
C LEU A 89 6.56 -4.79 2.58
N GLY A 90 5.31 -5.15 2.86
CA GLY A 90 4.23 -5.08 1.88
C GLY A 90 3.36 -3.87 2.14
N ILE A 91 2.70 -3.40 1.10
CA ILE A 91 1.80 -2.25 1.15
C ILE A 91 0.48 -2.58 0.49
N ASP A 92 -0.61 -2.10 1.08
CA ASP A 92 -1.92 -2.04 0.44
C ASP A 92 -2.38 -0.58 0.48
N LEU A 93 -2.93 -0.10 -0.63
CA LEU A 93 -3.35 1.30 -0.77
C LEU A 93 -4.67 1.40 -1.49
N THR A 94 -5.54 2.29 -1.03
CA THR A 94 -6.70 2.70 -1.80
C THR A 94 -6.97 4.19 -1.61
N ILE A 95 -7.26 4.88 -2.71
CA ILE A 95 -7.74 6.26 -2.69
C ILE A 95 -9.22 6.22 -2.29
N GLY A 96 -9.61 7.01 -1.29
CA GLY A 96 -10.98 7.01 -0.79
C GLY A 96 -11.95 7.84 -1.64
N PRO A 97 -11.76 9.17 -1.69
CA PRO A 97 -12.68 10.03 -2.44
C PRO A 97 -12.65 9.72 -3.94
N PRO A 98 -13.81 9.44 -4.56
CA PRO A 98 -13.84 9.05 -5.99
C PRO A 98 -13.31 10.12 -6.93
N GLU A 99 -13.46 11.41 -6.59
CA GLU A 99 -12.96 12.51 -7.42
C GLU A 99 -11.44 12.59 -7.46
N LEU A 100 -10.74 11.90 -6.56
CA LEU A 100 -9.28 11.90 -6.50
C LEU A 100 -8.66 10.70 -7.20
N VAL A 101 -9.48 9.82 -7.76
CA VAL A 101 -8.98 8.64 -8.49
C VAL A 101 -8.49 9.05 -9.88
N GLY A 102 -7.35 8.50 -10.31
CA GLY A 102 -6.86 8.70 -11.67
C GLY A 102 -6.20 10.04 -11.93
N VAL A 103 -5.83 10.79 -10.88
CA VAL A 103 -5.16 12.09 -11.04
C VAL A 103 -3.72 12.10 -10.50
N GLY A 104 -3.18 10.92 -10.18
CA GLY A 104 -1.77 10.77 -9.82
C GLY A 104 -1.45 10.63 -8.34
N HIS A 105 -2.45 10.69 -7.46
CA HIS A 105 -2.20 10.58 -6.01
C HIS A 105 -1.60 9.23 -5.63
N GLY A 106 -2.12 8.14 -6.20
CA GLY A 106 -1.64 6.80 -5.84
C GLY A 106 -0.15 6.63 -6.04
N SER A 107 0.36 6.97 -7.22
CA SER A 107 1.79 6.83 -7.49
C SER A 107 2.63 7.80 -6.66
N ALA A 108 2.13 9.03 -6.44
CA ALA A 108 2.85 10.02 -5.65
C ALA A 108 2.95 9.60 -4.18
N ILE A 109 1.84 9.09 -3.61
CA ILE A 109 1.82 8.57 -2.23
C ILE A 109 2.83 7.44 -2.08
N LEU A 110 2.81 6.49 -3.02
CA LEU A 110 3.70 5.34 -2.95
C LEU A 110 5.17 5.73 -3.05
N ARG A 111 5.51 6.67 -3.93
CA ARG A 111 6.90 7.14 -4.03
C ARG A 111 7.39 7.70 -2.69
N GLN A 112 6.58 8.53 -2.06
CA GLN A 112 6.94 9.13 -0.78
C GLN A 112 7.04 8.07 0.31
N PHE A 113 6.04 7.20 0.43
CA PHE A 113 6.00 6.20 1.50
C PHE A 113 7.12 5.17 1.35
N VAL A 114 7.36 4.69 0.13
CA VAL A 114 8.44 3.74 -0.14
C VAL A 114 9.80 4.33 0.22
N GLU A 115 10.03 5.61 -0.11
CA GLU A 115 11.26 6.29 0.25
C GLU A 115 11.45 6.33 1.76
N GLU A 116 10.37 6.61 2.51
CA GLU A 116 10.43 6.58 3.97
C GLU A 116 10.77 5.19 4.51
N LEU A 117 10.19 4.13 3.92
CA LEU A 117 10.49 2.77 4.33
C LEU A 117 11.95 2.40 4.04
N PHE A 118 12.48 2.84 2.92
CA PHE A 118 13.89 2.61 2.60
C PHE A 118 14.82 3.33 3.58
N GLU A 119 14.48 4.55 3.97
CA GLU A 119 15.24 5.30 4.96
C GLU A 119 15.24 4.58 6.32
N GLU A 120 14.17 3.87 6.63
CA GLU A 120 14.05 3.07 7.85
C GLU A 120 14.76 1.72 7.76
N GLY A 121 15.29 1.36 6.59
CA GLY A 121 16.10 0.17 6.42
C GLY A 121 15.47 -0.99 5.66
N ALA A 122 14.25 -0.84 5.13
CA ALA A 122 13.64 -1.90 4.34
C ALA A 122 14.44 -2.12 3.05
N PRO A 123 14.82 -3.38 2.72
CA PRO A 123 15.56 -3.63 1.49
C PRO A 123 14.67 -3.72 0.26
N ARG A 124 13.40 -4.05 0.44
CA ARG A 124 12.43 -4.24 -0.63
C ARG A 124 11.05 -3.90 -0.13
N VAL A 125 10.23 -3.32 -1.00
CA VAL A 125 8.79 -3.11 -0.75
C VAL A 125 8.02 -3.82 -1.84
N ILE A 126 6.95 -4.54 -1.45
CA ILE A 126 6.11 -5.29 -2.38
C ILE A 126 4.67 -4.78 -2.32
N ILE A 127 3.96 -4.99 -3.43
CA ILE A 127 2.55 -4.70 -3.55
C ILE A 127 1.95 -5.74 -4.51
N ASP A 128 0.68 -6.12 -4.31
CA ASP A 128 0.11 -7.27 -5.01
C ASP A 128 -1.27 -7.00 -5.60
N PRO A 129 -1.36 -6.17 -6.66
CA PRO A 129 -2.64 -5.89 -7.29
C PRO A 129 -3.21 -7.13 -7.99
N HIS A 130 -4.54 -7.15 -8.11
CA HIS A 130 -5.21 -8.16 -8.93
C HIS A 130 -4.76 -8.01 -10.39
N PRO A 131 -4.56 -9.12 -11.13
CA PRO A 131 -4.10 -9.04 -12.53
C PRO A 131 -4.98 -8.20 -13.44
N ASP A 132 -6.27 -8.12 -13.15
CA ASP A 132 -7.22 -7.34 -13.95
C ASP A 132 -7.27 -5.87 -13.58
N ASN A 133 -6.60 -5.47 -12.49
CA ASN A 133 -6.60 -4.08 -12.04
C ASN A 133 -5.48 -3.30 -12.76
N GLY A 134 -5.68 -3.07 -14.06
CA GLY A 134 -4.67 -2.41 -14.89
C GLY A 134 -4.34 -0.99 -14.44
N ARG A 135 -5.33 -0.26 -13.89
CA ARG A 135 -5.09 1.09 -13.38
C ARG A 135 -4.09 1.06 -12.22
N ALA A 136 -4.30 0.15 -11.27
CA ALA A 136 -3.40 0.01 -10.12
C ALA A 136 -2.01 -0.40 -10.58
N ILE A 137 -1.91 -1.39 -11.46
CA ILE A 137 -0.62 -1.86 -11.97
C ILE A 137 0.16 -0.71 -12.61
N ARG A 138 -0.50 0.10 -13.45
CA ARG A 138 0.16 1.23 -14.09
C ARG A 138 0.61 2.30 -13.09
N ALA A 139 -0.22 2.56 -12.07
CA ALA A 139 0.14 3.52 -11.03
C ALA A 139 1.36 3.03 -10.24
N TYR A 140 1.42 1.74 -9.95
CA TYR A 140 2.53 1.16 -9.20
C TYR A 140 3.81 1.14 -10.04
N GLU A 141 3.69 0.87 -11.33
CA GLU A 141 4.84 0.98 -12.24
C GLU A 141 5.40 2.40 -12.27
N LYS A 142 4.53 3.41 -12.29
CA LYS A 142 4.95 4.82 -12.21
C LYS A 142 5.67 5.12 -10.89
N ALA A 143 5.32 4.43 -9.83
CA ALA A 143 5.98 4.61 -8.53
C ALA A 143 7.30 3.86 -8.43
N GLY A 144 7.68 3.08 -9.45
CA GLY A 144 8.94 2.37 -9.48
C GLY A 144 8.84 0.87 -9.26
N PHE A 145 7.65 0.35 -8.99
CA PHE A 145 7.47 -1.10 -8.82
C PHE A 145 7.56 -1.81 -10.17
N ARG A 146 8.07 -3.05 -10.15
CA ARG A 146 8.11 -3.91 -11.33
C ARG A 146 7.46 -5.25 -11.00
N PRO A 147 6.78 -5.89 -11.96
CA PRO A 147 6.25 -7.23 -11.73
C PRO A 147 7.38 -8.24 -11.50
N ILE A 148 7.25 -9.08 -10.50
CA ILE A 148 8.21 -10.15 -10.23
C ILE A 148 7.59 -11.54 -10.31
N GLY A 149 6.28 -11.64 -10.54
CA GLY A 149 5.62 -12.92 -10.79
C GLY A 149 4.14 -12.87 -10.46
N ARG A 150 3.42 -13.85 -10.97
CA ARG A 150 2.02 -14.05 -10.60
C ARG A 150 1.95 -15.09 -9.50
N ARG A 151 0.99 -14.89 -8.60
CA ARG A 151 0.75 -15.84 -7.52
C ARG A 151 -0.73 -16.07 -7.33
N HIS A 152 -1.05 -17.27 -6.88
CA HIS A 152 -2.38 -17.60 -6.41
C HIS A 152 -2.30 -17.69 -4.88
N THR A 153 -3.00 -16.79 -4.20
CA THR A 153 -2.98 -16.73 -2.75
C THR A 153 -4.35 -17.08 -2.19
N GLN A 154 -4.44 -17.19 -0.87
CA GLN A 154 -5.75 -17.39 -0.22
C GLN A 154 -6.72 -16.24 -0.50
N TYR A 155 -6.21 -15.10 -0.96
CA TYR A 155 -7.02 -13.93 -1.31
C TYR A 155 -7.31 -13.84 -2.81
N GLY A 156 -6.84 -14.79 -3.62
CA GLY A 156 -7.04 -14.84 -5.06
C GLY A 156 -5.75 -14.65 -5.85
N ASP A 157 -5.92 -14.45 -7.15
CA ASP A 157 -4.78 -14.24 -8.06
C ASP A 157 -4.24 -12.83 -7.93
N VAL A 158 -2.93 -12.69 -7.92
CA VAL A 158 -2.26 -11.39 -7.83
C VAL A 158 -1.06 -11.33 -8.77
N VAL A 159 -0.68 -10.11 -9.14
CA VAL A 159 0.64 -9.84 -9.72
C VAL A 159 1.48 -9.29 -8.58
N LEU A 160 2.51 -10.03 -8.17
CA LEU A 160 3.41 -9.52 -7.14
C LEU A 160 4.38 -8.55 -7.78
N MET A 161 4.44 -7.34 -7.25
CA MET A 161 5.30 -6.28 -7.74
C MET A 161 6.26 -5.86 -6.63
N ALA A 162 7.46 -5.43 -7.01
CA ALA A 162 8.48 -5.07 -6.04
C ALA A 162 9.27 -3.85 -6.49
N VAL A 163 9.78 -3.12 -5.50
CA VAL A 163 10.79 -2.09 -5.69
C VAL A 163 11.86 -2.30 -4.63
N ASP A 164 13.12 -2.23 -5.05
CA ASP A 164 14.25 -2.48 -4.17
C ASP A 164 14.94 -1.18 -3.78
N ALA A 165 15.44 -1.11 -2.55
CA ALA A 165 16.26 0.02 -2.11
C ALA A 165 17.54 0.05 -2.93
N ALA A 166 18.07 1.25 -3.16
CA ALA A 166 19.34 1.40 -3.86
C ALA A 166 20.44 0.76 -3.02
N ASP A 167 21.30 -0.04 -3.69
CA ASP A 167 22.45 -0.64 -3.05
C ASP A 167 23.54 0.40 -2.87
N ASP A 168 24.08 0.53 -1.66
CA ASP A 168 25.17 1.46 -1.38
C ASP A 168 26.38 1.18 -2.27
N ASP A 169 26.66 -0.10 -2.55
CA ASP A 169 27.76 -0.49 -3.42
C ASP A 169 27.56 0.00 -4.84
N GLU A 170 26.34 0.00 -5.34
CA GLU A 170 26.01 0.54 -6.66
C GLU A 170 26.24 2.04 -6.72
N GLN A 171 25.92 2.73 -5.64
CA GLN A 171 26.12 4.18 -5.56
C GLN A 171 27.60 4.54 -5.49
N LEU A 172 28.41 3.72 -4.84
CA LEU A 172 29.84 3.94 -4.69
C LEU A 172 30.65 3.47 -5.90
N GLY A 173 30.10 2.57 -6.69
CA GLY A 173 30.75 2.02 -7.87
C GLY A 173 30.78 2.95 -9.08
N ASP A 174 30.06 4.04 -9.00
CA ASP A 174 29.95 4.99 -10.11
C ASP A 174 31.10 6.05 -10.10
#